data_f65b36539807ca6d50b157ea50ee8bc2
#
_entry.id   f65b36539807ca6d50b157ea50ee8bc2
#
_cell.length_a   1.000
_cell.length_b   1.000
_cell.length_c   1.000
_cell.angle_alpha   90.00
_cell.angle_beta   90.00
_cell.angle_gamma   90.00
#
_symmetry.space_group_name_H-M   'P 1'
#
loop_
_entity.id
_entity.type
_entity.pdbx_description
1 polymer ?
#
loop_
_entity_poly.entity_id
_entity_poly.type
_entity_poly.pdbx_seq_one_letter_code
_entity_poly.pdbx_strand_id
1 'polypeptide(L)'
;LKRPIQKLQAEKVILSGGVMGTVKLLMQCRKKGSLVNISPKLGDFVRTNSEAIIGVKLKKTPQEDFSKGIAISAGFHPDEKTHIETVRYGKGQTAMALLTTLLSDRKIPLPGLIRWGISVIRAPLQFIANFFPFNWARKTIILLVMQPIDNYLKLNYKPRWWRLGGFSMNSQSSTGEKIPSHIPIGEKTAHTIMRKTGG
;
A
#
# COMPACT_ATOMS: atom_id res chain seq x y z
N LEU A 1 -3.97 0.61 -32.93
CA LEU A 1 -2.68 0.67 -33.61
C LEU A 1 -1.77 -0.42 -33.03
N LYS A 2 -1.49 -1.48 -33.82
CA LYS A 2 -0.46 -2.48 -33.46
C LYS A 2 0.90 -1.84 -33.65
N ARG A 3 1.65 -1.65 -32.54
CA ARG A 3 3.03 -1.20 -32.64
C ARG A 3 3.87 -2.29 -33.32
N PRO A 4 4.81 -1.93 -34.20
CA PRO A 4 5.71 -2.90 -34.80
C PRO A 4 6.55 -3.60 -33.74
N ILE A 5 6.75 -4.90 -33.88
CA ILE A 5 7.60 -5.68 -32.98
C ILE A 5 9.04 -5.41 -33.37
N GLN A 6 9.82 -4.85 -32.45
CA GLN A 6 11.27 -4.70 -32.61
C GLN A 6 11.97 -5.86 -31.91
N LYS A 7 12.94 -6.46 -32.58
CA LYS A 7 13.84 -7.46 -32.00
C LYS A 7 15.16 -6.80 -31.66
N LEU A 8 15.57 -6.94 -30.39
CA LEU A 8 16.86 -6.53 -29.90
C LEU A 8 17.65 -7.77 -29.49
N GLN A 9 18.93 -7.81 -29.82
CA GLN A 9 19.85 -8.86 -29.41
C GLN A 9 20.86 -8.29 -28.40
N ALA A 10 21.10 -9.01 -27.33
CA ALA A 10 22.09 -8.64 -26.31
C ALA A 10 22.64 -9.93 -25.67
N GLU A 11 23.90 -9.90 -25.26
CA GLU A 11 24.53 -11.01 -24.53
C GLU A 11 23.92 -11.21 -23.14
N LYS A 12 23.50 -10.12 -22.49
CA LYS A 12 22.90 -10.11 -21.16
C LYS A 12 21.68 -9.18 -21.14
N VAL A 13 20.63 -9.62 -20.46
CA VAL A 13 19.39 -8.85 -20.29
C VAL A 13 19.11 -8.66 -18.82
N ILE A 14 18.95 -7.39 -18.39
CA ILE A 14 18.57 -7.03 -17.02
C ILE A 14 17.11 -6.66 -17.00
N LEU A 15 16.30 -7.36 -16.17
CA LEU A 15 14.89 -7.10 -15.99
C LEU A 15 14.67 -6.28 -14.72
N SER A 16 14.27 -5.02 -14.86
CA SER A 16 14.07 -4.05 -13.76
C SER A 16 12.66 -3.46 -13.77
N GLY A 17 11.64 -4.28 -14.01
CA GLY A 17 10.23 -3.86 -14.07
C GLY A 17 9.53 -3.84 -12.71
N GLY A 18 10.27 -3.77 -11.59
CA GLY A 18 9.73 -3.95 -10.24
C GLY A 18 9.24 -5.38 -9.99
N VAL A 19 8.91 -5.73 -8.76
CA VAL A 19 8.50 -7.10 -8.40
C VAL A 19 7.30 -7.55 -9.24
N MET A 20 6.24 -6.76 -9.26
CA MET A 20 5.01 -7.12 -9.97
C MET A 20 5.20 -7.18 -11.50
N GLY A 21 5.94 -6.24 -12.07
CA GLY A 21 6.20 -6.17 -13.51
C GLY A 21 7.10 -7.31 -13.98
N THR A 22 8.23 -7.51 -13.31
CA THR A 22 9.22 -8.54 -13.64
C THR A 22 8.63 -9.95 -13.46
N VAL A 23 8.00 -10.24 -12.33
CA VAL A 23 7.39 -11.55 -12.07
C VAL A 23 6.29 -11.85 -13.08
N LYS A 24 5.44 -10.87 -13.40
CA LYS A 24 4.40 -11.03 -14.42
C LYS A 24 4.98 -11.33 -15.79
N LEU A 25 5.99 -10.59 -16.21
CA LEU A 25 6.67 -10.79 -17.50
C LEU A 25 7.26 -12.20 -17.60
N LEU A 26 7.99 -12.63 -16.58
CA LEU A 26 8.61 -13.96 -16.53
C LEU A 26 7.55 -15.08 -16.54
N MET A 27 6.45 -14.93 -15.80
CA MET A 27 5.32 -15.87 -15.84
C MET A 27 4.67 -15.95 -17.22
N GLN A 28 4.57 -14.82 -17.93
CA GLN A 28 4.08 -14.78 -19.30
C GLN A 28 5.02 -15.49 -20.27
N CYS A 29 6.34 -15.24 -20.13
CA CYS A 29 7.36 -15.90 -20.96
C CYS A 29 7.36 -17.41 -20.76
N ARG A 30 7.30 -17.89 -19.52
CA ARG A 30 7.19 -19.32 -19.21
C ARG A 30 5.95 -19.93 -19.83
N LYS A 31 4.78 -19.29 -19.68
CA LYS A 31 3.53 -19.77 -20.24
C LYS A 31 3.53 -19.83 -21.77
N LYS A 32 4.15 -18.86 -22.45
CA LYS A 32 4.25 -18.81 -23.92
C LYS A 32 5.34 -19.74 -24.46
N GLY A 33 6.11 -20.40 -23.58
CA GLY A 33 7.23 -21.26 -23.98
C GLY A 33 8.46 -20.51 -24.51
N SER A 34 8.52 -19.17 -24.35
CA SER A 34 9.69 -18.39 -24.79
C SER A 34 10.85 -18.46 -23.81
N LEU A 35 10.61 -18.78 -22.53
CA LEU A 35 11.61 -19.03 -21.51
C LEU A 35 11.20 -20.25 -20.70
N VAL A 36 11.51 -21.44 -21.21
CA VAL A 36 11.03 -22.73 -20.66
C VAL A 36 11.73 -23.13 -19.35
N ASN A 37 12.98 -22.69 -19.18
CA ASN A 37 13.83 -23.08 -18.04
C ASN A 37 13.61 -22.20 -16.78
N ILE A 38 12.59 -21.34 -16.77
CA ILE A 38 12.27 -20.56 -15.56
C ILE A 38 11.78 -21.51 -14.47
N SER A 39 12.38 -21.36 -13.27
CA SER A 39 12.03 -22.15 -12.09
C SER A 39 10.52 -22.17 -11.82
N PRO A 40 9.94 -23.34 -11.45
CA PRO A 40 8.55 -23.42 -10.99
C PRO A 40 8.29 -22.62 -9.71
N LYS A 41 9.34 -22.25 -8.97
CA LYS A 41 9.28 -21.41 -7.77
C LYS A 41 9.05 -19.93 -8.06
N LEU A 42 9.03 -19.53 -9.33
CA LEU A 42 8.72 -18.13 -9.68
C LEU A 42 7.36 -17.71 -9.11
N GLY A 43 7.37 -16.70 -8.27
CA GLY A 43 6.20 -16.19 -7.56
C GLY A 43 5.96 -16.77 -6.17
N ASP A 44 6.76 -17.75 -5.72
CA ASP A 44 6.75 -18.24 -4.35
C ASP A 44 7.55 -17.28 -3.43
N PHE A 45 7.21 -17.27 -2.14
CA PHE A 45 7.92 -16.50 -1.09
C PHE A 45 8.02 -15.00 -1.36
N VAL A 46 7.00 -14.39 -1.93
CA VAL A 46 6.95 -12.93 -2.13
C VAL A 46 6.67 -12.27 -0.78
N ARG A 47 7.63 -11.51 -0.28
CA ARG A 47 7.55 -10.82 0.99
C ARG A 47 7.29 -9.34 0.79
N THR A 48 6.64 -8.74 1.78
CA THR A 48 6.49 -7.30 1.95
C THR A 48 7.02 -6.91 3.32
N ASN A 49 7.07 -5.63 3.63
CA ASN A 49 7.42 -5.13 4.96
C ASN A 49 6.23 -5.16 5.95
N SER A 50 5.15 -5.86 5.63
CA SER A 50 3.93 -5.94 6.46
C SER A 50 3.47 -4.56 6.92
N GLU A 51 3.35 -3.63 5.96
CA GLU A 51 3.15 -2.21 6.21
C GLU A 51 1.68 -1.83 6.28
N ALA A 52 1.36 -0.94 7.24
CA ALA A 52 0.12 -0.18 7.27
C ALA A 52 0.43 1.31 7.14
N ILE A 53 -0.31 2.02 6.28
CA ILE A 53 -0.18 3.45 6.07
C ILE A 53 -1.33 4.16 6.78
N ILE A 54 -1.02 5.02 7.74
CA ILE A 54 -2.02 5.73 8.55
C ILE A 54 -1.74 7.23 8.47
N GLY A 55 -2.77 8.03 8.13
CA GLY A 55 -2.66 9.48 8.07
C GLY A 55 -3.29 10.15 9.29
N VAL A 56 -2.61 11.14 9.85
CA VAL A 56 -3.15 12.07 10.85
C VAL A 56 -3.29 13.43 10.21
N LYS A 57 -4.53 13.86 9.96
CA LYS A 57 -4.84 15.17 9.36
C LYS A 57 -5.21 16.16 10.44
N LEU A 58 -4.49 17.27 10.52
CA LEU A 58 -4.79 18.35 11.47
C LEU A 58 -6.05 19.12 11.07
N LYS A 59 -6.85 19.49 12.06
CA LYS A 59 -8.06 20.33 11.85
C LYS A 59 -7.68 21.73 11.40
N LYS A 60 -6.71 22.34 12.08
CA LYS A 60 -6.19 23.67 11.76
C LYS A 60 -4.93 23.55 10.89
N THR A 61 -4.66 24.56 10.10
CA THR A 61 -3.39 24.66 9.37
C THR A 61 -2.27 24.91 10.39
N PRO A 62 -1.25 24.05 10.49
CA PRO A 62 -0.13 24.27 11.40
C PRO A 62 0.69 25.49 10.96
N GLN A 63 1.42 26.09 11.90
CA GLN A 63 2.39 27.15 11.59
C GLN A 63 3.48 26.62 10.65
N GLU A 64 3.96 25.41 10.92
CA GLU A 64 4.91 24.73 10.07
C GLU A 64 4.21 24.01 8.90
N ASP A 65 4.76 24.17 7.73
CA ASP A 65 4.26 23.54 6.51
C ASP A 65 4.80 22.12 6.40
N PHE A 66 3.98 21.12 6.69
CA PHE A 66 4.38 19.71 6.64
C PHE A 66 4.69 19.21 5.23
N SER A 67 4.34 19.94 4.18
CA SER A 67 4.72 19.60 2.81
C SER A 67 6.17 19.96 2.45
N LYS A 68 6.90 20.60 3.37
CA LYS A 68 8.30 21.01 3.19
C LYS A 68 9.23 20.05 3.92
N GLY A 69 10.38 19.79 3.33
CA GLY A 69 11.43 18.94 3.90
C GLY A 69 11.59 17.61 3.17
N ILE A 70 12.38 16.71 3.75
CA ILE A 70 12.64 15.37 3.20
C ILE A 70 11.41 14.48 3.36
N ALA A 71 11.26 13.53 2.43
CA ALA A 71 10.08 12.66 2.37
C ALA A 71 9.92 11.82 3.65
N ILE A 72 10.98 11.17 4.11
CA ILE A 72 11.01 10.39 5.36
C ILE A 72 11.88 11.17 6.34
N SER A 73 11.30 11.66 7.41
CA SER A 73 11.97 12.63 8.31
C SER A 73 12.36 12.08 9.67
N ALA A 74 11.70 11.06 10.16
CA ALA A 74 12.01 10.44 11.43
C ALA A 74 11.51 8.99 11.48
N GLY A 75 12.25 8.14 12.17
CA GLY A 75 11.87 6.76 12.48
C GLY A 75 11.93 6.52 13.99
N PHE A 76 11.02 5.71 14.50
CA PHE A 76 11.00 5.31 15.92
C PHE A 76 10.33 3.95 16.10
N HIS A 77 10.59 3.33 17.23
CA HIS A 77 10.07 2.02 17.61
C HIS A 77 9.16 2.17 18.81
N PRO A 78 7.82 2.10 18.66
CA PRO A 78 6.90 2.16 19.80
C PRO A 78 6.90 0.88 20.63
N ASP A 79 7.36 -0.22 20.08
CA ASP A 79 7.63 -1.50 20.71
C ASP A 79 8.79 -2.23 19.97
N GLU A 80 9.21 -3.40 20.49
CA GLU A 80 10.34 -4.17 19.93
C GLU A 80 10.14 -4.67 18.50
N LYS A 81 8.89 -4.79 18.05
CA LYS A 81 8.52 -5.40 16.77
C LYS A 81 8.01 -4.41 15.73
N THR A 82 7.79 -3.16 16.10
CA THR A 82 7.21 -2.18 15.21
C THR A 82 8.17 -1.04 14.92
N HIS A 83 8.42 -0.78 13.66
CA HIS A 83 9.10 0.41 13.17
C HIS A 83 8.08 1.35 12.53
N ILE A 84 8.10 2.62 12.95
CA ILE A 84 7.23 3.66 12.39
C ILE A 84 8.09 4.78 11.82
N GLU A 85 7.84 5.11 10.56
CA GLU A 85 8.44 6.26 9.90
C GLU A 85 7.40 7.34 9.66
N THR A 86 7.79 8.59 9.90
CA THR A 86 6.97 9.75 9.54
C THR A 86 7.29 10.21 8.13
N VAL A 87 6.27 10.26 7.29
CA VAL A 87 6.40 10.60 5.87
C VAL A 87 5.64 11.87 5.54
N ARG A 88 6.18 12.63 4.61
CA ARG A 88 5.62 13.85 4.08
C ARG A 88 5.38 13.73 2.58
N TYR A 89 4.29 14.32 2.14
CA TYR A 89 4.04 14.52 0.73
C TYR A 89 4.28 15.99 0.36
N GLY A 90 4.98 16.23 -0.73
CA GLY A 90 5.21 17.58 -1.24
C GLY A 90 3.91 18.27 -1.67
N LYS A 91 3.92 19.60 -1.76
CA LYS A 91 2.76 20.43 -2.12
C LYS A 91 2.04 19.97 -3.39
N GLY A 92 2.77 19.48 -4.40
CA GLY A 92 2.20 18.98 -5.66
C GLY A 92 1.51 17.62 -5.54
N GLN A 93 1.64 16.90 -4.40
CA GLN A 93 1.13 15.54 -4.19
C GLN A 93 -0.17 15.51 -3.38
N THR A 94 -0.86 16.62 -3.24
CA THR A 94 -2.13 16.74 -2.50
C THR A 94 -3.20 15.74 -2.99
N ALA A 95 -3.16 15.35 -4.27
CA ALA A 95 -4.05 14.34 -4.84
C ALA A 95 -3.94 12.96 -4.18
N MET A 96 -2.85 12.68 -3.46
CA MET A 96 -2.70 11.44 -2.67
C MET A 96 -3.79 11.29 -1.59
N ALA A 97 -4.41 12.39 -1.16
CA ALA A 97 -5.56 12.36 -0.27
C ALA A 97 -6.73 11.52 -0.80
N LEU A 98 -6.92 11.46 -2.12
CA LEU A 98 -7.97 10.67 -2.76
C LEU A 98 -7.79 9.16 -2.57
N LEU A 99 -6.60 8.71 -2.18
CA LEU A 99 -6.31 7.32 -1.83
C LEU A 99 -6.56 7.03 -0.35
N THR A 100 -6.95 8.04 0.45
CA THR A 100 -7.22 7.88 1.88
C THR A 100 -8.70 7.72 2.15
N THR A 101 -9.03 7.08 3.26
CA THR A 101 -10.39 6.95 3.76
C THR A 101 -10.40 7.07 5.29
N LEU A 102 -11.61 7.10 5.87
CA LEU A 102 -11.74 7.14 7.32
C LEU A 102 -11.27 5.83 7.95
N LEU A 103 -10.54 5.93 9.05
CA LEU A 103 -10.16 4.78 9.86
C LEU A 103 -11.42 4.18 10.50
N SER A 104 -11.62 2.87 10.32
CA SER A 104 -12.76 2.17 10.90
C SER A 104 -12.49 1.77 12.35
N ASP A 105 -13.48 1.95 13.24
CA ASP A 105 -13.37 1.52 14.63
C ASP A 105 -13.31 -0.01 14.74
N ARG A 106 -12.16 -0.55 15.14
CA ARG A 106 -11.91 -1.98 15.25
C ARG A 106 -12.54 -2.64 16.47
N LYS A 107 -13.02 -1.86 17.44
CA LYS A 107 -13.73 -2.36 18.61
C LYS A 107 -15.11 -2.91 18.27
N ILE A 108 -15.66 -2.50 17.13
CA ILE A 108 -16.96 -2.98 16.65
C ILE A 108 -16.78 -4.38 16.04
N PRO A 109 -17.44 -5.44 16.55
CA PRO A 109 -17.27 -6.82 16.10
C PRO A 109 -18.06 -7.11 14.80
N LEU A 110 -17.86 -6.30 13.76
CA LEU A 110 -18.53 -6.41 12.48
C LEU A 110 -17.52 -6.54 11.32
N PRO A 111 -17.93 -7.03 10.14
CA PRO A 111 -17.10 -7.05 8.94
C PRO A 111 -16.53 -5.67 8.60
N GLY A 112 -15.30 -5.61 8.04
CA GLY A 112 -14.58 -4.36 7.80
C GLY A 112 -15.35 -3.32 6.98
N LEU A 113 -16.10 -3.75 5.96
CA LEU A 113 -16.90 -2.86 5.13
C LEU A 113 -18.03 -2.19 5.92
N ILE A 114 -18.70 -2.96 6.81
CA ILE A 114 -19.79 -2.43 7.66
C ILE A 114 -19.22 -1.43 8.67
N ARG A 115 -18.10 -1.75 9.32
CA ARG A 115 -17.41 -0.82 10.23
C ARG A 115 -17.04 0.48 9.54
N TRP A 116 -16.49 0.38 8.32
CA TRP A 116 -16.16 1.55 7.51
C TRP A 116 -17.41 2.38 7.21
N GLY A 117 -18.51 1.75 6.78
CA GLY A 117 -19.78 2.43 6.56
C GLY A 117 -20.30 3.17 7.80
N ILE A 118 -20.19 2.55 8.99
CA ILE A 118 -20.52 3.21 10.26
C ILE A 118 -19.63 4.44 10.49
N SER A 119 -18.32 4.35 10.19
CA SER A 119 -17.41 5.50 10.33
C SER A 119 -17.78 6.63 9.38
N VAL A 120 -18.21 6.33 8.16
CA VAL A 120 -18.70 7.33 7.19
C VAL A 120 -19.98 8.01 7.70
N ILE A 121 -20.95 7.24 8.22
CA ILE A 121 -22.20 7.79 8.78
C ILE A 121 -21.93 8.67 10.00
N ARG A 122 -20.97 8.29 10.85
CA ARG A 122 -20.60 9.08 12.05
C ARG A 122 -19.83 10.36 11.74
N ALA A 123 -19.11 10.39 10.61
CA ALA A 123 -18.28 11.53 10.23
C ALA A 123 -18.42 11.88 8.73
N PRO A 124 -19.63 12.16 8.23
CA PRO A 124 -19.88 12.38 6.80
C PRO A 124 -19.14 13.58 6.23
N LEU A 125 -19.04 14.65 6.99
CA LEU A 125 -18.30 15.85 6.56
C LEU A 125 -16.80 15.59 6.39
N GLN A 126 -16.21 14.77 7.27
CA GLN A 126 -14.80 14.38 7.14
C GLN A 126 -14.58 13.49 5.92
N PHE A 127 -15.52 12.56 5.66
CA PHE A 127 -15.47 11.71 4.47
C PHE A 127 -15.53 12.55 3.19
N ILE A 128 -16.50 13.46 3.09
CA ILE A 128 -16.65 14.38 1.94
C ILE A 128 -15.41 15.26 1.79
N ALA A 129 -14.85 15.76 2.90
CA ALA A 129 -13.67 16.61 2.88
C ALA A 129 -12.40 15.93 2.31
N ASN A 130 -12.38 14.60 2.21
CA ASN A 130 -11.28 13.87 1.55
C ASN A 130 -11.33 14.01 0.03
N PHE A 131 -12.50 14.25 -0.57
CA PHE A 131 -12.64 14.52 -2.01
C PHE A 131 -12.25 15.95 -2.38
N PHE A 132 -12.13 16.83 -1.39
CA PHE A 132 -11.66 18.23 -1.55
C PHE A 132 -10.34 18.41 -0.79
N PRO A 133 -9.22 17.90 -1.30
CA PRO A 133 -7.97 17.79 -0.55
C PRO A 133 -7.16 19.10 -0.46
N PHE A 134 -7.83 20.24 -0.30
CA PHE A 134 -7.16 21.54 -0.18
C PHE A 134 -6.16 21.55 0.98
N ASN A 135 -4.91 21.86 0.66
CA ASN A 135 -3.81 21.89 1.62
C ASN A 135 -3.58 20.58 2.39
N TRP A 136 -4.01 19.44 1.84
CA TRP A 136 -3.91 18.15 2.54
C TRP A 136 -2.46 17.82 2.91
N ALA A 137 -1.52 17.91 1.95
CA ALA A 137 -0.11 17.62 2.21
C ALA A 137 0.49 18.55 3.30
N ARG A 138 0.03 19.78 3.39
CA ARG A 138 0.48 20.75 4.38
C ARG A 138 0.01 20.44 5.82
N LYS A 139 -1.11 19.71 5.94
CA LYS A 139 -1.81 19.44 7.22
C LYS A 139 -1.73 18.00 7.67
N THR A 140 -1.09 17.12 6.89
CA THR A 140 -1.17 15.68 7.15
C THR A 140 0.22 15.11 7.43
N ILE A 141 0.29 14.35 8.52
CA ILE A 141 1.44 13.51 8.87
C ILE A 141 1.05 12.09 8.46
N ILE A 142 1.90 11.42 7.69
CA ILE A 142 1.72 10.02 7.32
C ILE A 142 2.66 9.16 8.15
N LEU A 143 2.14 8.07 8.65
CA LEU A 143 2.88 7.05 9.38
C LEU A 143 2.97 5.80 8.52
N LEU A 144 4.18 5.38 8.19
CA LEU A 144 4.48 4.06 7.65
C LEU A 144 4.76 3.15 8.83
N VAL A 145 3.84 2.23 9.11
CA VAL A 145 3.92 1.33 10.26
C VAL A 145 4.31 -0.05 9.76
N MET A 146 5.50 -0.51 10.07
CA MET A 146 6.08 -1.75 9.55
C MET A 146 6.37 -2.74 10.68
N GLN A 147 6.19 -4.03 10.39
CA GLN A 147 6.52 -5.12 11.31
C GLN A 147 7.26 -6.24 10.58
N PRO A 148 8.34 -6.81 11.15
CA PRO A 148 9.07 -7.95 10.61
C PRO A 148 8.30 -9.26 10.85
N ILE A 149 7.13 -9.41 10.23
CA ILE A 149 6.31 -10.62 10.35
C ILE A 149 6.78 -11.64 9.31
N ASP A 150 6.98 -12.88 9.71
CA ASP A 150 7.36 -13.96 8.80
C ASP A 150 6.14 -14.49 8.03
N ASN A 151 5.60 -13.64 7.21
CA ASN A 151 4.55 -13.98 6.26
C ASN A 151 5.01 -13.77 4.82
N TYR A 152 4.40 -14.48 3.90
CA TYR A 152 4.68 -14.35 2.48
C TYR A 152 3.46 -14.68 1.63
N LEU A 153 3.47 -14.12 0.45
CA LEU A 153 2.46 -14.31 -0.57
C LEU A 153 2.98 -15.26 -1.66
N LYS A 154 2.06 -15.93 -2.30
CA LYS A 154 2.31 -16.62 -3.56
C LYS A 154 1.64 -15.84 -4.69
N LEU A 155 2.42 -15.44 -5.69
CA LEU A 155 1.90 -14.85 -6.91
C LEU A 155 1.64 -15.94 -7.94
N ASN A 156 0.47 -15.91 -8.55
CA ASN A 156 0.06 -16.84 -9.60
C ASN A 156 -0.42 -16.08 -10.84
N TYR A 157 -0.20 -16.67 -12.00
CA TYR A 157 -0.69 -16.15 -13.28
C TYR A 157 -1.77 -17.08 -13.81
N LYS A 158 -3.05 -16.72 -13.55
CA LYS A 158 -4.21 -17.57 -13.83
C LYS A 158 -5.14 -16.95 -14.87
N PRO A 159 -5.88 -17.77 -15.64
CA PRO A 159 -6.93 -17.28 -16.54
C PRO A 159 -8.01 -16.56 -15.72
N ARG A 160 -8.61 -15.54 -16.32
CA ARG A 160 -9.78 -14.86 -15.78
C ARG A 160 -10.96 -15.03 -16.70
N TRP A 161 -12.05 -15.58 -16.19
CA TRP A 161 -13.25 -15.91 -16.95
C TRP A 161 -13.91 -14.67 -17.62
N TRP A 162 -13.85 -13.48 -16.99
CA TRP A 162 -14.38 -12.23 -17.58
C TRP A 162 -13.45 -11.56 -18.60
N ARG A 163 -12.30 -12.12 -18.86
CA ARG A 163 -11.33 -11.67 -19.85
C ARG A 163 -11.15 -12.75 -20.88
N LEU A 164 -12.03 -12.86 -21.85
CA LEU A 164 -12.02 -13.85 -22.93
C LEU A 164 -10.58 -14.27 -23.31
N GLY A 165 -10.11 -15.40 -22.80
CA GLY A 165 -8.73 -15.88 -22.96
C GLY A 165 -7.64 -15.10 -22.25
N GLY A 166 -7.96 -14.07 -21.44
CA GLY A 166 -7.00 -13.23 -20.72
C GLY A 166 -6.52 -13.87 -19.42
N PHE A 167 -5.26 -13.58 -19.05
CA PHE A 167 -4.63 -13.99 -17.81
C PHE A 167 -4.36 -12.79 -16.93
N SER A 168 -4.41 -12.99 -15.63
CA SER A 168 -3.99 -11.97 -14.68
C SER A 168 -3.17 -12.56 -13.55
N MET A 169 -2.34 -11.72 -12.98
CA MET A 169 -1.61 -12.04 -11.78
C MET A 169 -2.54 -11.93 -10.57
N ASN A 170 -2.47 -12.92 -9.70
CA ASN A 170 -3.22 -13.03 -8.46
C ASN A 170 -2.26 -13.29 -7.31
N SER A 171 -2.55 -12.75 -6.14
CA SER A 171 -1.85 -13.06 -4.90
C SER A 171 -2.74 -13.91 -4.00
N GLN A 172 -2.14 -14.83 -3.28
CA GLN A 172 -2.78 -15.60 -2.21
C GLN A 172 -1.82 -15.76 -1.04
N SER A 173 -2.33 -15.86 0.18
CA SER A 173 -1.50 -16.18 1.34
C SER A 173 -0.90 -17.57 1.15
N SER A 174 0.38 -17.70 1.43
CA SER A 174 1.13 -18.96 1.28
C SER A 174 1.33 -19.69 2.60
N THR A 175 1.24 -19.00 3.74
CA THR A 175 1.46 -19.58 5.07
C THR A 175 0.23 -20.27 5.64
N GLY A 176 -0.94 -20.18 5.00
CA GLY A 176 -2.21 -20.63 5.57
C GLY A 176 -2.74 -19.69 6.67
N GLU A 177 -1.90 -18.88 7.26
CA GLU A 177 -2.30 -17.86 8.22
C GLU A 177 -2.82 -16.61 7.53
N LYS A 178 -3.84 -16.02 8.13
CA LYS A 178 -4.42 -14.79 7.62
C LYS A 178 -3.49 -13.62 7.93
N ILE A 179 -3.00 -12.94 6.90
CA ILE A 179 -2.19 -11.74 7.08
C ILE A 179 -2.98 -10.72 7.89
N PRO A 180 -2.43 -10.15 8.98
CA PRO A 180 -3.12 -9.14 9.75
C PRO A 180 -3.57 -7.97 8.88
N SER A 181 -4.84 -7.59 9.01
CA SER A 181 -5.40 -6.49 8.23
C SER A 181 -5.11 -5.11 8.82
N HIS A 182 -4.43 -5.04 9.96
CA HIS A 182 -4.05 -3.80 10.65
C HIS A 182 -2.96 -4.06 11.68
N ILE A 183 -2.32 -2.99 12.12
CA ILE A 183 -1.28 -3.00 13.16
C ILE A 183 -1.78 -2.12 14.32
N PRO A 184 -2.25 -2.71 15.43
CA PRO A 184 -2.90 -1.95 16.51
C PRO A 184 -2.05 -0.84 17.13
N ILE A 185 -0.74 -1.08 17.28
CA ILE A 185 0.17 -0.08 17.83
C ILE A 185 0.29 1.15 16.92
N GLY A 186 0.19 0.98 15.60
CA GLY A 186 0.16 2.09 14.64
C GLY A 186 -1.08 2.96 14.82
N GLU A 187 -2.26 2.34 15.00
CA GLU A 187 -3.51 3.07 15.29
C GLU A 187 -3.41 3.84 16.62
N LYS A 188 -2.89 3.20 17.67
CA LYS A 188 -2.66 3.85 18.97
C LYS A 188 -1.71 5.05 18.85
N THR A 189 -0.64 4.91 18.09
CA THR A 189 0.33 5.97 17.83
C THR A 189 -0.33 7.13 17.07
N ALA A 190 -1.08 6.85 16.01
CA ALA A 190 -1.81 7.86 15.26
C ALA A 190 -2.79 8.64 16.14
N HIS A 191 -3.57 7.97 16.99
CA HIS A 191 -4.46 8.61 17.95
C HIS A 191 -3.69 9.46 18.99
N THR A 192 -2.51 9.03 19.40
CA THR A 192 -1.68 9.80 20.33
C THR A 192 -1.16 11.10 19.70
N ILE A 193 -0.68 11.00 18.46
CA ILE A 193 -0.26 12.17 17.66
C ILE A 193 -1.44 13.11 17.47
N MET A 194 -2.60 12.59 17.04
CA MET A 194 -3.82 13.36 16.83
C MET A 194 -4.20 14.18 18.08
N ARG A 195 -4.20 13.56 19.26
CA ARG A 195 -4.51 14.27 20.52
C ARG A 195 -3.52 15.36 20.87
N LYS A 196 -2.21 15.14 20.60
CA LYS A 196 -1.16 16.12 20.90
C LYS A 196 -1.10 17.27 19.91
N THR A 197 -1.53 17.06 18.68
CA THR A 197 -1.41 18.04 17.58
C THR A 197 -2.74 18.71 17.20
N GLY A 198 -3.85 18.34 17.85
CA GLY A 198 -5.16 18.88 17.54
C GLY A 198 -5.74 18.40 16.20
N GLY A 199 -5.41 17.16 15.83
CA GLY A 199 -5.91 16.48 14.62
C GLY A 199 -7.34 15.94 14.76
#